data_eb0c02f5f440173f16404f1d1d6f3bde
#
_entry.id   eb0c02f5f440173f16404f1d1d6f3bde
#
_cell.length_a   1.000
_cell.length_b   1.000
_cell.length_c   1.000
_cell.angle_alpha   90.00
_cell.angle_beta   90.00
_cell.angle_gamma   90.00
#
_symmetry.space_group_name_H-M   'P 1'
#
loop_
_entity.id
_entity.type
_entity.pdbx_description
1 polymer ?
#
loop_
_entity_poly.entity_id
_entity_poly.type
_entity_poly.pdbx_seq_one_letter_code
_entity_poly.pdbx_strand_id
1 'polypeptide(L)'
;PLSEVTYFTCLKMLSETLAKMPLKFSQSTEEGIIEPDDTDTSRLIKTRPNPFMTPTVFWNTVEMNRNHYGNAYVYIRRKFIRKKYGGELKVLDLWVMQSSCVQIIVDDAGIFAGVGRLWYIYTDQTSGKRYIFSTDEVMHFKTSHSLDGITGLPVQKILQDTVNGAA
;
A
#
# COMPACT_ATOMS: atom_id res chain seq x y z
N PRO A 1 15.64 -8.21 13.58
CA PRO A 1 15.88 -8.85 12.27
C PRO A 1 16.34 -7.87 11.18
N LEU A 2 15.82 -6.65 11.10
CA LEU A 2 16.34 -5.64 10.14
C LEU A 2 17.81 -5.28 10.37
N SER A 3 18.35 -5.55 11.55
CA SER A 3 19.74 -5.37 11.88
C SER A 3 20.67 -6.43 11.30
N GLU A 4 20.11 -7.54 10.81
CA GLU A 4 20.91 -8.57 10.15
C GLU A 4 21.20 -8.18 8.70
N VAL A 5 22.48 -8.06 8.40
CA VAL A 5 22.99 -7.57 7.11
C VAL A 5 22.43 -8.37 5.93
N THR A 6 22.40 -9.70 6.05
CA THR A 6 21.92 -10.59 4.99
C THR A 6 20.42 -10.39 4.72
N TYR A 7 19.61 -10.35 5.77
CA TYR A 7 18.17 -10.13 5.65
C TYR A 7 17.85 -8.77 5.03
N PHE A 8 18.50 -7.71 5.53
CA PHE A 8 18.35 -6.37 4.98
C PHE A 8 18.77 -6.31 3.51
N THR A 9 19.88 -6.97 3.14
CA THR A 9 20.37 -6.99 1.76
C THR A 9 19.35 -7.67 0.83
N CYS A 10 18.76 -8.79 1.25
CA CYS A 10 17.71 -9.46 0.47
C CYS A 10 16.48 -8.57 0.29
N LEU A 11 15.98 -7.95 1.36
CA LEU A 11 14.86 -7.01 1.30
C LEU A 11 15.15 -5.84 0.36
N LYS A 12 16.34 -5.26 0.48
CA LYS A 12 16.80 -4.15 -0.36
C LYS A 12 16.80 -4.55 -1.83
N MET A 13 17.40 -5.69 -2.17
CA MET A 13 17.49 -6.16 -3.56
C MET A 13 16.10 -6.38 -4.18
N LEU A 14 15.19 -7.03 -3.45
CA LEU A 14 13.82 -7.27 -3.91
C LEU A 14 13.08 -5.96 -4.15
N SER A 15 13.13 -5.06 -3.17
CA SER A 15 12.40 -3.79 -3.20
C SER A 15 12.92 -2.84 -4.26
N GLU A 16 14.25 -2.73 -4.42
CA GLU A 16 14.86 -1.90 -5.45
C GLU A 16 14.61 -2.43 -6.87
N THR A 17 14.59 -3.76 -7.04
CA THR A 17 14.32 -4.37 -8.34
C THR A 17 12.92 -4.03 -8.82
N LEU A 18 11.92 -4.15 -7.95
CA LEU A 18 10.55 -3.78 -8.29
C LEU A 18 10.39 -2.27 -8.50
N ALA A 19 10.99 -1.46 -7.64
CA ALA A 19 10.89 0.00 -7.71
C ALA A 19 11.51 0.61 -8.97
N LYS A 20 12.44 -0.09 -9.61
CA LYS A 20 13.07 0.33 -10.89
C LYS A 20 12.25 -0.07 -12.12
N MET A 21 11.24 -0.93 -11.97
CA MET A 21 10.39 -1.31 -13.10
C MET A 21 9.47 -0.13 -13.48
N PRO A 22 9.44 0.25 -14.77
CA PRO A 22 8.55 1.31 -15.22
C PRO A 22 7.10 0.87 -15.13
N LEU A 23 6.29 1.63 -14.41
CA LEU A 23 4.85 1.43 -14.37
C LEU A 23 4.23 1.93 -15.67
N LYS A 24 3.44 1.08 -16.31
CA LYS A 24 2.66 1.42 -17.50
C LYS A 24 1.19 1.46 -17.14
N PHE A 25 0.53 2.50 -17.59
CA PHE A 25 -0.92 2.59 -17.53
C PHE A 25 -1.46 2.16 -18.88
N SER A 26 -2.23 1.09 -18.90
CA SER A 26 -2.78 0.52 -20.14
C SER A 26 -4.28 0.34 -20.05
N GLN A 27 -4.95 0.56 -21.16
CA GLN A 27 -6.38 0.36 -21.31
C GLN A 27 -6.64 -0.72 -22.34
N SER A 28 -7.44 -1.72 -21.96
CA SER A 28 -7.92 -2.74 -22.90
C SER A 28 -9.08 -2.16 -23.72
N THR A 29 -8.95 -2.24 -25.04
CA THR A 29 -9.99 -1.87 -26.00
C THR A 29 -10.32 -3.06 -26.89
N GLU A 30 -11.39 -3.00 -27.66
CA GLU A 30 -11.75 -4.06 -28.64
C GLU A 30 -10.66 -4.28 -29.71
N GLU A 31 -9.87 -3.25 -29.99
CA GLU A 31 -8.78 -3.29 -30.97
C GLU A 31 -7.43 -3.70 -30.37
N GLY A 32 -7.33 -3.86 -29.02
CA GLY A 32 -6.11 -4.27 -28.32
C GLY A 32 -5.81 -3.42 -27.09
N ILE A 33 -4.58 -3.53 -26.61
CA ILE A 33 -4.09 -2.77 -25.45
C ILE A 33 -3.45 -1.47 -25.93
N ILE A 34 -3.98 -0.34 -25.48
CA ILE A 34 -3.42 1.00 -25.74
C ILE A 34 -2.88 1.63 -24.48
N GLU A 35 -1.89 2.51 -24.62
CA GLU A 35 -1.48 3.42 -23.55
C GLU A 35 -2.29 4.70 -23.70
N PRO A 36 -3.26 4.98 -22.81
CA PRO A 36 -4.03 6.21 -22.88
C PRO A 36 -3.16 7.42 -22.53
N ASP A 37 -3.58 8.58 -22.97
CA ASP A 37 -2.94 9.85 -22.63
C ASP A 37 -2.80 10.01 -21.10
N ASP A 38 -1.79 10.75 -20.67
CA ASP A 38 -1.47 10.98 -19.26
C ASP A 38 -2.68 11.53 -18.50
N THR A 39 -3.26 10.69 -17.67
CA THR A 39 -4.29 11.08 -16.71
C THR A 39 -3.65 11.63 -15.44
N ASP A 40 -4.39 12.41 -14.65
CA ASP A 40 -3.92 12.88 -13.34
C ASP A 40 -3.48 11.72 -12.44
N THR A 41 -4.17 10.58 -12.52
CA THR A 41 -3.85 9.37 -11.75
C THR A 41 -2.56 8.71 -12.25
N SER A 42 -2.37 8.60 -13.58
CA SER A 42 -1.13 8.04 -14.14
C SER A 42 0.08 8.89 -13.78
N ARG A 43 -0.09 10.22 -13.80
CA ARG A 43 0.95 11.18 -13.39
C ARG A 43 1.35 11.04 -11.93
N LEU A 44 0.38 10.86 -11.02
CA LEU A 44 0.67 10.59 -9.60
C LEU A 44 1.55 9.36 -9.42
N ILE A 45 1.22 8.28 -10.10
CA ILE A 45 1.93 7.01 -9.96
C ILE A 45 3.32 7.06 -10.62
N LYS A 46 3.42 7.68 -11.80
CA LYS A 46 4.65 7.72 -12.62
C LYS A 46 5.61 8.84 -12.24
N THR A 47 5.10 9.99 -11.81
CA THR A 47 5.92 11.21 -11.68
C THR A 47 6.08 11.69 -10.24
N ARG A 48 5.00 11.80 -9.47
CA ARG A 48 5.05 12.38 -8.13
C ARG A 48 3.90 11.88 -7.25
N PRO A 49 4.08 10.78 -6.53
CA PRO A 49 3.04 10.22 -5.65
C PRO A 49 2.65 11.18 -4.52
N ASN A 50 3.61 11.88 -3.93
CA ASN A 50 3.42 12.91 -2.91
C ASN A 50 4.58 13.94 -2.92
N PRO A 51 4.48 15.05 -2.17
CA PRO A 51 5.50 16.10 -2.17
C PRO A 51 6.90 15.67 -1.73
N PHE A 52 7.03 14.59 -0.96
CA PHE A 52 8.28 14.17 -0.33
C PHE A 52 8.97 12.99 -1.03
N MET A 53 8.24 12.22 -1.84
CA MET A 53 8.76 10.98 -2.42
C MET A 53 8.79 11.04 -3.94
N THR A 54 9.88 10.57 -4.51
CA THR A 54 9.92 10.19 -5.93
C THR A 54 9.18 8.86 -6.12
N PRO A 55 8.74 8.52 -7.33
CA PRO A 55 8.08 7.23 -7.60
C PRO A 55 8.94 6.04 -7.19
N THR A 56 10.24 6.09 -7.45
CA THR A 56 11.17 5.00 -7.08
C THR A 56 11.23 4.82 -5.55
N VAL A 57 11.36 5.91 -4.79
CA VAL A 57 11.38 5.85 -3.33
C VAL A 57 10.04 5.36 -2.79
N PHE A 58 8.94 5.83 -3.37
CA PHE A 58 7.60 5.45 -2.97
C PHE A 58 7.39 3.93 -3.15
N TRP A 59 7.63 3.40 -4.34
CA TRP A 59 7.44 1.98 -4.63
C TRP A 59 8.44 1.09 -3.89
N ASN A 60 9.66 1.56 -3.69
CA ASN A 60 10.64 0.87 -2.84
C ASN A 60 10.12 0.75 -1.40
N THR A 61 9.55 1.82 -0.86
CA THR A 61 8.98 1.82 0.50
C THR A 61 7.77 0.89 0.61
N VAL A 62 6.88 0.90 -0.39
CA VAL A 62 5.73 -0.02 -0.45
C VAL A 62 6.21 -1.47 -0.47
N GLU A 63 7.16 -1.80 -1.34
CA GLU A 63 7.64 -3.17 -1.50
C GLU A 63 8.43 -3.65 -0.28
N MET A 64 9.20 -2.76 0.35
CA MET A 64 9.92 -3.06 1.57
C MET A 64 8.96 -3.40 2.73
N ASN A 65 7.90 -2.61 2.89
CA ASN A 65 6.84 -2.90 3.87
C ASN A 65 6.12 -4.21 3.55
N ARG A 66 5.78 -4.45 2.27
CA ARG A 66 5.10 -5.67 1.84
C ARG A 66 5.92 -6.92 2.14
N ASN A 67 7.21 -6.91 1.83
CA ASN A 67 8.08 -8.06 2.10
C ASN A 67 8.37 -8.22 3.59
N HIS A 68 8.58 -7.15 4.33
CA HIS A 68 8.93 -7.22 5.75
C HIS A 68 7.74 -7.60 6.63
N TYR A 69 6.61 -6.90 6.47
CA TYR A 69 5.40 -7.08 7.29
C TYR A 69 4.35 -8.00 6.65
N GLY A 70 4.58 -8.48 5.42
CA GLY A 70 3.59 -9.23 4.65
C GLY A 70 2.52 -8.34 4.01
N ASN A 71 2.43 -7.08 4.41
CA ASN A 71 1.41 -6.13 3.99
C ASN A 71 2.01 -4.74 3.85
N ALA A 72 1.56 -3.99 2.86
CA ALA A 72 1.81 -2.56 2.75
C ALA A 72 0.52 -1.82 2.46
N TYR A 73 0.37 -0.65 3.04
CA TYR A 73 -0.84 0.15 2.97
C TYR A 73 -0.51 1.53 2.44
N VAL A 74 -1.27 1.98 1.47
CA VAL A 74 -1.15 3.32 0.89
C VAL A 74 -2.46 4.05 1.04
N TYR A 75 -2.44 5.16 1.76
CA TYR A 75 -3.58 6.05 1.90
C TYR A 75 -3.75 6.91 0.65
N ILE A 76 -4.95 6.95 0.10
CA ILE A 76 -5.35 7.74 -1.05
C ILE A 76 -6.00 9.02 -0.55
N ARG A 77 -5.23 10.11 -0.51
CA ARG A 77 -5.79 11.41 -0.11
C ARG A 77 -6.55 12.02 -1.27
N ARG A 78 -7.83 12.31 -1.01
CA ARG A 78 -8.73 12.90 -1.99
C ARG A 78 -9.19 14.27 -1.54
N LYS A 79 -9.53 15.11 -2.54
CA LYS A 79 -10.17 16.40 -2.32
C LYS A 79 -11.46 16.46 -3.12
N PHE A 80 -12.51 16.94 -2.48
CA PHE A 80 -13.75 17.24 -3.17
C PHE A 80 -13.63 18.60 -3.87
N ILE A 81 -13.78 18.60 -5.17
CA ILE A 81 -13.80 19.82 -6.01
C ILE A 81 -15.24 20.11 -6.39
N ARG A 82 -15.78 21.22 -5.89
CA ARG A 82 -17.12 21.65 -6.21
C ARG A 82 -17.14 22.23 -7.63
N LYS A 83 -18.02 21.70 -8.48
CA LYS A 83 -18.30 22.22 -9.84
C LYS A 83 -19.66 22.93 -9.84
N LYS A 84 -19.95 23.71 -10.89
CA LYS A 84 -21.20 24.45 -11.05
C LYS A 84 -22.45 23.53 -10.95
N TYR A 85 -22.31 22.31 -11.44
CA TYR A 85 -23.36 21.27 -11.36
C TYR A 85 -22.72 20.00 -10.75
N GLY A 86 -22.83 19.88 -9.40
CA GLY A 86 -22.30 18.75 -8.67
C GLY A 86 -20.85 18.94 -8.17
N GLY A 87 -20.13 17.85 -8.02
CA GLY A 87 -18.74 17.85 -7.55
C GLY A 87 -18.01 16.58 -7.95
N GLU A 88 -16.70 16.62 -7.85
CA GLU A 88 -15.80 15.53 -8.20
C GLU A 88 -14.80 15.29 -7.08
N LEU A 89 -14.57 14.02 -6.74
CA LEU A 89 -13.50 13.60 -5.85
C LEU A 89 -12.22 13.40 -6.67
N LYS A 90 -11.27 14.29 -6.48
CA LYS A 90 -9.96 14.21 -7.16
C LYS A 90 -8.92 13.63 -6.20
N VAL A 91 -8.15 12.66 -6.66
CA VAL A 91 -6.98 12.16 -5.93
C VAL A 91 -5.90 13.24 -5.93
N LEU A 92 -5.41 13.63 -4.76
CA LEU A 92 -4.35 14.62 -4.60
C LEU A 92 -2.98 13.97 -4.57
N ASP A 93 -2.82 12.99 -3.71
CA ASP A 93 -1.55 12.32 -3.46
C ASP A 93 -1.76 10.97 -2.75
N LEU A 94 -0.67 10.22 -2.67
CA LEU A 94 -0.60 8.88 -2.12
C LEU A 94 0.44 8.86 -0.99
N TRP A 95 0.06 8.28 0.15
CA TRP A 95 0.90 8.22 1.34
C TRP A 95 1.09 6.79 1.80
N VAL A 96 2.35 6.36 1.91
CA VAL A 96 2.65 5.04 2.49
C VAL A 96 2.46 5.12 3.99
N MET A 97 1.56 4.31 4.52
CA MET A 97 1.36 4.15 5.97
C MET A 97 2.35 3.13 6.51
N GLN A 98 2.89 3.39 7.71
CA GLN A 98 3.74 2.41 8.37
C GLN A 98 2.93 1.17 8.71
N SER A 99 3.29 0.03 8.12
CA SER A 99 2.48 -1.20 8.20
C SER A 99 2.32 -1.75 9.62
N SER A 100 3.30 -1.52 10.49
CA SER A 100 3.20 -1.89 11.92
C SER A 100 2.15 -1.09 12.68
N CYS A 101 1.69 0.04 12.15
CA CYS A 101 0.70 0.92 12.78
C CYS A 101 -0.71 0.74 12.21
N VAL A 102 -0.88 -0.14 11.24
CA VAL A 102 -2.16 -0.41 10.60
C VAL A 102 -2.73 -1.72 11.13
N GLN A 103 -3.96 -1.65 11.61
CA GLN A 103 -4.76 -2.80 12.02
C GLN A 103 -5.94 -2.95 11.08
N ILE A 104 -6.19 -4.17 10.60
CA ILE A 104 -7.37 -4.49 9.79
C ILE A 104 -8.47 -4.99 10.72
N ILE A 105 -9.68 -4.50 10.52
CA ILE A 105 -10.89 -4.95 11.20
C ILE A 105 -11.90 -5.40 10.15
N VAL A 106 -12.51 -6.55 10.41
CA VAL A 106 -13.68 -7.02 9.65
C VAL A 106 -14.91 -6.65 10.45
N ASP A 107 -15.85 -5.98 9.81
CA ASP A 107 -17.12 -5.61 10.45
C ASP A 107 -18.12 -6.77 10.36
N ASP A 108 -18.02 -7.72 11.28
CA ASP A 108 -18.91 -8.88 11.33
C ASP A 108 -20.34 -8.55 11.76
N ALA A 109 -20.50 -7.46 12.49
CA ALA A 109 -21.80 -7.02 13.02
C ALA A 109 -22.55 -6.04 12.11
N GLY A 110 -21.90 -5.54 11.07
CA GLY A 110 -22.49 -4.53 10.17
C GLY A 110 -22.67 -3.16 10.82
N ILE A 111 -21.90 -2.84 11.87
CA ILE A 111 -22.04 -1.62 12.67
C ILE A 111 -21.70 -0.38 11.85
N PHE A 112 -20.70 -0.46 10.96
CA PHE A 112 -20.21 0.70 10.22
C PHE A 112 -20.84 0.86 8.84
N ALA A 113 -21.05 -0.22 8.10
CA ALA A 113 -21.59 -0.10 6.74
C ALA A 113 -22.18 -1.38 6.14
N GLY A 114 -21.99 -2.53 6.76
CA GLY A 114 -22.48 -3.84 6.27
C GLY A 114 -21.54 -4.98 6.66
N VAL A 115 -22.12 -6.13 6.87
CA VAL A 115 -21.41 -7.35 7.30
C VAL A 115 -20.32 -7.72 6.31
N GLY A 116 -19.13 -8.03 6.82
CA GLY A 116 -17.98 -8.47 6.04
C GLY A 116 -17.16 -7.34 5.41
N ARG A 117 -17.46 -6.07 5.68
CA ARG A 117 -16.61 -4.96 5.22
C ARG A 117 -15.31 -4.86 6.01
N LEU A 118 -14.23 -4.57 5.27
CA LEU A 118 -12.92 -4.33 5.84
C LEU A 118 -12.74 -2.85 6.17
N TRP A 119 -12.13 -2.60 7.33
CA TRP A 119 -11.72 -1.28 7.77
C TRP A 119 -10.26 -1.30 8.17
N TYR A 120 -9.56 -0.21 7.90
CA TYR A 120 -8.15 -0.03 8.25
C TYR A 120 -8.04 1.01 9.34
N ILE A 121 -7.48 0.63 10.48
CA ILE A 121 -7.20 1.55 11.58
C ILE A 121 -5.72 1.86 11.59
N TYR A 122 -5.39 3.10 11.34
CA TYR A 122 -4.04 3.63 11.47
C TYR A 122 -3.89 4.36 12.79
N THR A 123 -2.90 3.97 13.59
CA THR A 123 -2.56 4.65 14.84
C THR A 123 -1.27 5.44 14.65
N ASP A 124 -1.36 6.76 14.69
CA ASP A 124 -0.19 7.63 14.63
C ASP A 124 0.65 7.48 15.91
N GLN A 125 1.88 7.06 15.76
CA GLN A 125 2.79 6.83 16.89
C GLN A 125 3.17 8.12 17.63
N THR A 126 3.16 9.26 16.95
CA THR A 126 3.56 10.54 17.53
C THR A 126 2.44 11.16 18.36
N SER A 127 1.22 11.17 17.81
CA SER A 127 0.06 11.81 18.46
C SER A 127 -0.84 10.84 19.20
N GLY A 128 -0.70 9.52 18.98
CA GLY A 128 -1.59 8.50 19.50
C GLY A 128 -3.00 8.53 18.89
N LYS A 129 -3.24 9.38 17.90
CA LYS A 129 -4.54 9.47 17.24
C LYS A 129 -4.79 8.27 16.36
N ARG A 130 -6.04 7.82 16.38
CA ARG A 130 -6.52 6.74 15.52
C ARG A 130 -7.34 7.30 14.37
N TYR A 131 -7.03 6.83 13.18
CA TYR A 131 -7.74 7.16 11.95
C TYR A 131 -8.35 5.88 11.40
N ILE A 132 -9.60 5.94 10.98
CA ILE A 132 -10.33 4.80 10.42
C ILE A 132 -10.56 5.10 8.95
N PHE A 133 -10.14 4.18 8.10
CA PHE A 133 -10.25 4.28 6.65
C PHE A 133 -11.06 3.11 6.09
N SER A 134 -11.85 3.41 5.08
CA SER A 134 -12.55 2.40 4.28
C SER A 134 -11.63 1.76 3.24
N THR A 135 -12.08 0.67 2.64
CA THR A 135 -11.37 0.00 1.53
C THR A 135 -11.13 0.89 0.32
N ASP A 136 -11.99 1.90 0.10
CA ASP A 136 -11.86 2.83 -1.02
C ASP A 136 -10.76 3.89 -0.79
N GLU A 137 -10.34 4.08 0.45
CA GLU A 137 -9.34 5.07 0.84
C GLU A 137 -7.94 4.49 0.97
N VAL A 138 -7.81 3.17 0.93
CA VAL A 138 -6.53 2.48 1.15
C VAL A 138 -6.27 1.48 0.04
N MET A 139 -5.10 1.57 -0.59
CA MET A 139 -4.57 0.48 -1.41
C MET A 139 -3.81 -0.48 -0.48
N HIS A 140 -4.25 -1.72 -0.45
CA HIS A 140 -3.62 -2.77 0.34
C HIS A 140 -2.84 -3.72 -0.57
N PHE A 141 -1.51 -3.71 -0.42
CA PHE A 141 -0.59 -4.62 -1.11
C PHE A 141 -0.16 -5.71 -0.13
N LYS A 142 -0.55 -6.95 -0.40
CA LYS A 142 -0.20 -8.10 0.43
C LYS A 142 0.70 -9.07 -0.32
N THR A 143 1.43 -9.90 0.44
CA THR A 143 2.17 -11.03 -0.14
C THR A 143 1.18 -12.08 -0.67
N SER A 144 1.65 -12.91 -1.61
CA SER A 144 0.82 -13.97 -2.21
C SER A 144 0.43 -15.07 -1.21
N HIS A 145 1.18 -15.21 -0.12
CA HIS A 145 0.91 -16.19 0.94
C HIS A 145 0.05 -15.53 2.02
N SER A 146 -1.12 -16.10 2.24
CA SER A 146 -2.08 -15.64 3.24
C SER A 146 -2.77 -16.85 3.87
N LEU A 147 -3.05 -16.78 5.17
CA LEU A 147 -3.80 -17.81 5.87
C LEU A 147 -5.30 -17.50 5.95
N ASP A 148 -5.64 -16.23 5.98
CA ASP A 148 -7.02 -15.72 6.13
C ASP A 148 -7.58 -15.11 4.83
N GLY A 149 -6.76 -15.02 3.78
CA GLY A 149 -7.11 -14.35 2.52
C GLY A 149 -7.13 -12.82 2.62
N ILE A 150 -7.03 -12.25 3.82
CA ILE A 150 -7.13 -10.81 4.09
C ILE A 150 -5.74 -10.21 4.29
N THR A 151 -4.92 -10.84 5.14
CA THR A 151 -3.57 -10.39 5.46
C THR A 151 -2.51 -11.27 4.83
N GLY A 152 -1.43 -10.67 4.32
CA GLY A 152 -0.26 -11.39 3.83
C GLY A 152 0.63 -11.84 4.98
N LEU A 153 1.28 -12.98 4.82
CA LEU A 153 2.23 -13.51 5.79
C LEU A 153 3.55 -12.72 5.73
N PRO A 154 4.06 -12.22 6.85
CA PRO A 154 5.37 -11.57 6.89
C PRO A 154 6.48 -12.60 6.72
N VAL A 155 7.41 -12.35 5.81
CA VAL A 155 8.58 -13.19 5.59
C VAL A 155 9.43 -13.31 6.86
N GLN A 156 9.49 -12.23 7.63
CA GLN A 156 10.16 -12.21 8.92
C GLN A 156 9.68 -13.30 9.87
N LYS A 157 8.36 -13.50 9.95
CA LYS A 157 7.78 -14.51 10.85
C LYS A 157 8.15 -15.94 10.43
N ILE A 158 8.25 -16.17 9.12
CA ILE A 158 8.61 -17.50 8.58
C ILE A 158 10.09 -17.80 8.83
N LEU A 159 10.95 -16.78 8.70
CA LEU A 159 12.39 -16.93 8.86
C LEU A 159 12.87 -16.83 10.31
N GLN A 160 12.02 -16.33 11.21
CA GLN A 160 12.41 -16.06 12.60
C GLN A 160 12.90 -17.31 13.33
N ASP A 161 12.26 -18.46 13.11
CA ASP A 161 12.66 -19.72 13.71
C ASP A 161 13.99 -20.24 13.14
N THR A 162 14.25 -19.99 11.85
CA THR A 162 15.50 -20.38 11.18
C THR A 162 16.66 -19.48 11.61
N VAL A 163 16.43 -18.20 11.77
CA VAL A 163 17.41 -17.19 12.19
C VAL A 163 17.75 -17.36 13.68
N ASN A 164 16.76 -17.63 14.53
CA ASN A 164 16.96 -17.85 15.95
C ASN A 164 17.56 -19.25 16.25
N GLY A 165 17.38 -20.22 15.36
CA GLY A 165 17.95 -21.57 15.50
C GLY A 165 19.37 -21.70 14.96
N ALA A 166 19.91 -20.67 14.29
CA ALA A 166 21.27 -20.62 13.74
C ALA A 166 22.26 -19.85 14.66
N ALA A 167 21.83 -19.45 15.85
CA ALA A 167 22.65 -18.72 16.84
C ALA A 167 23.20 -19.66 17.91
#